data_fd716c41579030979ceb7c6c9577e35d
#
_entry.id   fd716c41579030979ceb7c6c9577e35d
#
_cell.length_a   1.000
_cell.length_b   1.000
_cell.length_c   1.000
_cell.angle_alpha   90.00
_cell.angle_beta   90.00
_cell.angle_gamma   90.00
#
_symmetry.space_group_name_H-M   'P 1'
#
loop_
_entity.id
_entity.type
_entity.pdbx_description
1 polymer ?
#
loop_
_entity_poly.entity_id
_entity_poly.type
_entity_poly.pdbx_seq_one_letter_code
_entity_poly.pdbx_strand_id
1 'polypeptide(L)'
;METPPRPPDPPPAAGAPPAPPPPTWQGGRWYAHQGPAPGVAYGGFWVRLAAYIIDGLFLLIPEAVVGAAIGSAVFFGQGANEWGAARAWVTVVSLLIHAAYFVGFWAARGQTPGMMLLRLRVVRADTGQPVDASAALVRFLPFAVILLPLIGLLMALLIAVSTAIDQRKQGIHDRLANTLVVREL
;
A
#
# COMPACT_ATOMS: atom_id res chain seq x y z
N MET A 1 -50.60 -6.95 -12.96
CA MET A 1 -50.47 -8.20 -12.17
C MET A 1 -49.45 -7.92 -11.07
N GLU A 2 -49.94 -7.68 -9.86
CA GLU A 2 -49.07 -7.53 -8.71
C GLU A 2 -48.57 -8.89 -8.26
N THR A 3 -47.27 -9.01 -8.05
CA THR A 3 -46.66 -10.21 -7.48
C THR A 3 -47.15 -10.37 -6.02
N PRO A 4 -47.65 -11.56 -5.64
CA PRO A 4 -48.10 -11.76 -4.26
C PRO A 4 -46.93 -11.56 -3.26
N PRO A 5 -47.23 -11.04 -2.07
CA PRO A 5 -46.22 -10.82 -1.06
C PRO A 5 -45.53 -12.15 -0.68
N ARG A 6 -44.20 -12.10 -0.48
CA ARG A 6 -43.43 -13.26 -0.06
C ARG A 6 -43.95 -13.75 1.29
N PRO A 7 -44.17 -15.07 1.46
CA PRO A 7 -44.53 -15.60 2.79
C PRO A 7 -43.45 -15.29 3.80
N PRO A 8 -43.85 -15.08 5.08
CA PRO A 8 -42.88 -14.84 6.17
C PRO A 8 -41.94 -16.03 6.30
N ASP A 9 -40.66 -15.72 6.59
CA ASP A 9 -39.65 -16.76 6.80
C ASP A 9 -40.07 -17.67 7.99
N PRO A 10 -39.82 -18.98 7.90
CA PRO A 10 -40.14 -19.89 8.98
C PRO A 10 -39.38 -19.51 10.28
N PRO A 11 -39.96 -19.65 11.44
CA PRO A 11 -39.27 -19.39 12.70
C PRO A 11 -38.03 -20.30 12.79
N PRO A 12 -36.92 -19.80 13.37
CA PRO A 12 -35.71 -20.59 13.53
C PRO A 12 -36.02 -21.85 14.37
N ALA A 13 -35.44 -22.98 13.96
CA ALA A 13 -35.62 -24.26 14.63
C ALA A 13 -35.22 -24.12 16.11
N ALA A 14 -36.13 -24.52 16.99
CA ALA A 14 -35.92 -24.48 18.44
C ALA A 14 -34.66 -25.32 18.80
N GLY A 15 -33.61 -24.68 19.37
CA GLY A 15 -32.38 -25.35 19.78
C GLY A 15 -31.17 -25.16 18.85
N ALA A 16 -31.32 -24.46 17.72
CA ALA A 16 -30.15 -24.07 16.94
C ALA A 16 -29.36 -22.98 17.71
N PRO A 17 -28.03 -23.09 17.83
CA PRO A 17 -27.21 -22.00 18.38
C PRO A 17 -27.45 -20.73 17.57
N PRO A 18 -27.44 -19.55 18.21
CA PRO A 18 -27.60 -18.29 17.47
C PRO A 18 -26.55 -18.22 16.36
N ALA A 19 -27.00 -17.83 15.17
CA ALA A 19 -26.08 -17.62 14.05
C ALA A 19 -24.93 -16.71 14.49
N PRO A 20 -23.68 -17.04 14.16
CA PRO A 20 -22.56 -16.17 14.49
C PRO A 20 -22.84 -14.78 13.92
N PRO A 21 -22.50 -13.69 14.66
CA PRO A 21 -22.69 -12.35 14.14
C PRO A 21 -21.97 -12.23 12.80
N PRO A 22 -22.54 -11.53 11.81
CA PRO A 22 -21.90 -11.34 10.53
C PRO A 22 -20.51 -10.75 10.77
N PRO A 23 -19.48 -11.20 10.03
CA PRO A 23 -18.15 -10.68 10.20
C PRO A 23 -18.21 -9.15 10.02
N THR A 24 -17.72 -8.42 11.02
CA THR A 24 -17.70 -6.95 11.03
C THR A 24 -16.81 -6.37 9.91
N TRP A 25 -15.93 -7.20 9.37
CA TRP A 25 -15.12 -6.89 8.19
C TRP A 25 -15.61 -7.66 6.98
N GLN A 26 -16.41 -7.00 6.15
CA GLN A 26 -16.82 -7.55 4.86
C GLN A 26 -16.06 -6.83 3.74
N GLY A 27 -14.92 -7.38 3.34
CA GLY A 27 -14.21 -6.95 2.13
C GLY A 27 -15.01 -7.22 0.84
N GLY A 28 -16.31 -7.38 0.94
CA GLY A 28 -17.22 -7.87 -0.07
C GLY A 28 -18.13 -6.82 -0.70
N ARG A 29 -18.99 -7.29 -1.57
CA ARG A 29 -19.85 -6.57 -2.53
C ARG A 29 -20.71 -5.42 -2.01
N TRP A 30 -21.05 -5.39 -0.72
CA TRP A 30 -22.04 -4.47 -0.19
C TRP A 30 -21.58 -3.00 -0.11
N TYR A 31 -20.25 -2.77 -0.04
CA TYR A 31 -19.66 -1.44 0.08
C TYR A 31 -18.77 -1.08 -1.11
N ALA A 32 -19.00 -1.71 -2.27
CA ALA A 32 -18.16 -1.53 -3.45
C ALA A 32 -17.92 -0.07 -3.86
N HIS A 33 -18.84 0.84 -3.50
CA HIS A 33 -18.72 2.27 -3.79
C HIS A 33 -18.23 3.11 -2.62
N GLN A 34 -18.29 2.59 -1.38
CA GLN A 34 -17.96 3.36 -0.17
C GLN A 34 -16.74 2.81 0.58
N GLY A 35 -16.53 1.49 0.61
CA GLY A 35 -15.40 0.89 1.32
C GLY A 35 -15.73 -0.50 1.87
N PRO A 36 -14.78 -1.12 2.62
CA PRO A 36 -14.94 -2.47 3.12
C PRO A 36 -15.75 -2.56 4.42
N ALA A 37 -16.04 -1.42 5.08
CA ALA A 37 -16.80 -1.34 6.32
C ALA A 37 -17.47 0.04 6.47
N PRO A 38 -18.50 0.19 7.34
CA PRO A 38 -19.09 1.49 7.66
C PRO A 38 -18.04 2.48 8.19
N GLY A 39 -18.09 3.72 7.72
CA GLY A 39 -17.14 4.77 8.11
C GLY A 39 -15.74 4.67 7.47
N VAL A 40 -15.54 3.71 6.56
CA VAL A 40 -14.25 3.46 5.92
C VAL A 40 -14.43 3.39 4.40
N ALA A 41 -13.69 4.20 3.66
CA ALA A 41 -13.66 4.17 2.21
C ALA A 41 -12.38 3.51 1.67
N TYR A 42 -12.42 3.03 0.41
CA TYR A 42 -11.19 2.63 -0.27
C TYR A 42 -10.31 3.84 -0.58
N GLY A 43 -9.02 3.76 -0.25
CA GLY A 43 -8.03 4.76 -0.63
C GLY A 43 -7.83 4.77 -2.14
N GLY A 44 -8.42 5.76 -2.84
CA GLY A 44 -8.32 5.89 -4.29
C GLY A 44 -6.90 6.23 -4.76
N PHE A 45 -6.69 6.16 -6.08
CA PHE A 45 -5.39 6.42 -6.71
C PHE A 45 -4.81 7.79 -6.34
N TRP A 46 -5.58 8.87 -6.49
CA TRP A 46 -5.09 10.24 -6.30
C TRP A 46 -4.66 10.55 -4.87
N VAL A 47 -5.43 10.06 -3.88
CA VAL A 47 -5.09 10.28 -2.48
C VAL A 47 -3.84 9.48 -2.06
N ARG A 48 -3.62 8.30 -2.65
CA ARG A 48 -2.39 7.54 -2.44
C ARG A 48 -1.19 8.19 -3.11
N LEU A 49 -1.38 8.71 -4.34
CA LEU A 49 -0.33 9.45 -5.03
C LEU A 49 0.10 10.68 -4.22
N ALA A 50 -0.86 11.43 -3.67
CA ALA A 50 -0.56 12.55 -2.78
C ALA A 50 0.21 12.10 -1.52
N ALA A 51 -0.16 10.96 -0.90
CA ALA A 51 0.57 10.40 0.21
C ALA A 51 2.03 10.06 -0.16
N TYR A 52 2.25 9.40 -1.30
CA TYR A 52 3.60 9.07 -1.78
C TYR A 52 4.44 10.32 -2.12
N ILE A 53 3.82 11.38 -2.65
CA ILE A 53 4.51 12.66 -2.87
C ILE A 53 4.97 13.25 -1.54
N ILE A 54 4.10 13.25 -0.53
CA ILE A 54 4.45 13.72 0.82
C ILE A 54 5.56 12.87 1.42
N ASP A 55 5.46 11.55 1.33
CA ASP A 55 6.50 10.61 1.79
C ASP A 55 7.83 10.86 1.07
N GLY A 56 7.78 11.15 -0.25
CA GLY A 56 8.94 11.54 -1.04
C GLY A 56 9.63 12.80 -0.51
N LEU A 57 8.88 13.80 -0.04
CA LEU A 57 9.45 14.99 0.58
C LEU A 57 10.22 14.65 1.89
N PHE A 58 9.70 13.73 2.69
CA PHE A 58 10.42 13.25 3.88
C PHE A 58 11.70 12.49 3.51
N LEU A 59 11.68 11.74 2.42
CA LEU A 59 12.83 10.96 1.95
C LEU A 59 13.88 11.81 1.23
N LEU A 60 13.55 13.04 0.80
CA LEU A 60 14.53 13.94 0.15
C LEU A 60 15.77 14.19 1.01
N ILE A 61 15.61 14.35 2.32
CA ILE A 61 16.73 14.67 3.22
C ILE A 61 17.73 13.50 3.28
N PRO A 62 17.34 12.27 3.66
CA PRO A 62 18.27 11.15 3.69
C PRO A 62 18.87 10.84 2.31
N GLU A 63 18.09 10.96 1.24
CA GLU A 63 18.58 10.74 -0.14
C GLU A 63 19.60 11.81 -0.55
N ALA A 64 19.38 13.08 -0.20
CA ALA A 64 20.34 14.15 -0.46
C ALA A 64 21.65 13.94 0.30
N VAL A 65 21.59 13.48 1.57
CA VAL A 65 22.78 13.15 2.36
C VAL A 65 23.57 12.01 1.72
N VAL A 66 22.90 10.93 1.31
CA VAL A 66 23.56 9.80 0.62
C VAL A 66 24.15 10.25 -0.72
N GLY A 67 23.40 10.99 -1.50
CA GLY A 67 23.87 11.52 -2.80
C GLY A 67 25.10 12.43 -2.65
N ALA A 68 25.08 13.33 -1.64
CA ALA A 68 26.20 14.21 -1.35
C ALA A 68 27.44 13.43 -0.85
N ALA A 69 27.26 12.47 0.06
CA ALA A 69 28.35 11.67 0.61
C ALA A 69 29.04 10.83 -0.46
N ILE A 70 28.27 10.13 -1.29
CA ILE A 70 28.82 9.30 -2.35
C ILE A 70 29.36 10.15 -3.50
N GLY A 71 28.65 11.23 -3.87
CA GLY A 71 29.07 12.16 -4.89
C GLY A 71 30.40 12.85 -4.56
N SER A 72 30.59 13.27 -3.29
CA SER A 72 31.86 13.84 -2.85
C SER A 72 32.99 12.82 -2.88
N ALA A 73 32.75 11.57 -2.45
CA ALA A 73 33.75 10.51 -2.51
C ALA A 73 34.21 10.24 -3.95
N VAL A 74 33.29 10.25 -4.93
CA VAL A 74 33.61 10.10 -6.33
C VAL A 74 34.32 11.32 -6.90
N PHE A 75 33.92 12.54 -6.49
CA PHE A 75 34.54 13.78 -6.97
C PHE A 75 36.00 13.91 -6.50
N PHE A 76 36.31 13.51 -5.27
CA PHE A 76 37.66 13.55 -4.72
C PHE A 76 38.48 12.28 -5.02
N GLY A 77 37.82 11.13 -5.33
CA GLY A 77 38.46 9.90 -5.78
C GLY A 77 38.68 9.93 -7.30
N GLN A 78 39.90 9.96 -7.74
CA GLN A 78 40.28 10.20 -9.12
C GLN A 78 40.16 8.95 -10.00
N GLY A 79 38.99 8.60 -10.52
CA GLY A 79 38.89 7.52 -11.52
C GLY A 79 37.54 7.40 -12.21
N ALA A 80 37.53 7.34 -13.54
CA ALA A 80 36.32 7.16 -14.36
C ALA A 80 35.57 5.84 -14.05
N ASN A 81 36.27 4.83 -13.53
CA ASN A 81 35.69 3.53 -13.17
C ASN A 81 34.87 3.57 -11.84
N GLU A 82 35.04 4.61 -11.03
CA GLU A 82 34.36 4.74 -9.72
C GLU A 82 32.90 5.15 -9.86
N TRP A 83 32.51 5.81 -10.96
CA TRP A 83 31.13 6.23 -11.19
C TRP A 83 30.15 5.06 -11.26
N GLY A 84 30.56 3.94 -11.86
CA GLY A 84 29.71 2.74 -11.92
C GLY A 84 29.46 2.14 -10.53
N ALA A 85 30.53 1.98 -9.75
CA ALA A 85 30.45 1.48 -8.37
C ALA A 85 29.66 2.44 -7.49
N ALA A 86 29.91 3.75 -7.58
CA ALA A 86 29.20 4.77 -6.81
C ALA A 86 27.67 4.72 -7.08
N ARG A 87 27.26 4.63 -8.34
CA ARG A 87 25.85 4.48 -8.71
C ARG A 87 25.22 3.22 -8.11
N ALA A 88 25.94 2.09 -8.14
CA ALA A 88 25.45 0.85 -7.53
C ALA A 88 25.26 1.02 -6.01
N TRP A 89 26.22 1.64 -5.32
CA TRP A 89 26.11 1.93 -3.89
C TRP A 89 24.96 2.90 -3.57
N VAL A 90 24.80 3.99 -4.33
CA VAL A 90 23.63 4.88 -4.19
C VAL A 90 22.36 4.07 -4.31
N THR A 91 22.21 3.25 -5.36
CA THR A 91 20.99 2.45 -5.56
C THR A 91 20.72 1.50 -4.40
N VAL A 92 21.73 0.78 -3.91
CA VAL A 92 21.59 -0.14 -2.78
C VAL A 92 21.20 0.59 -1.50
N VAL A 93 21.89 1.69 -1.17
CA VAL A 93 21.61 2.46 0.04
C VAL A 93 20.23 3.11 -0.03
N SER A 94 19.85 3.69 -1.17
CA SER A 94 18.51 4.24 -1.40
C SER A 94 17.43 3.16 -1.25
N LEU A 95 17.65 1.95 -1.80
CA LEU A 95 16.73 0.83 -1.63
C LEU A 95 16.54 0.47 -0.15
N LEU A 96 17.63 0.42 0.61
CA LEU A 96 17.57 0.13 2.05
C LEU A 96 16.83 1.22 2.84
N ILE A 97 17.06 2.50 2.50
CA ILE A 97 16.35 3.63 3.12
C ILE A 97 14.86 3.54 2.83
N HIS A 98 14.48 3.31 1.56
CA HIS A 98 13.07 3.17 1.17
C HIS A 98 12.44 1.95 1.84
N ALA A 99 13.13 0.81 1.88
CA ALA A 99 12.64 -0.39 2.56
C ALA A 99 12.45 -0.15 4.06
N ALA A 100 13.43 0.41 4.74
CA ALA A 100 13.33 0.73 6.16
C ALA A 100 12.17 1.70 6.45
N TYR A 101 12.00 2.73 5.61
CA TYR A 101 10.92 3.68 5.74
C TYR A 101 9.55 3.04 5.51
N PHE A 102 9.30 2.49 4.32
CA PHE A 102 7.97 1.99 3.98
C PHE A 102 7.60 0.73 4.77
N VAL A 103 8.48 -0.28 4.79
CA VAL A 103 8.21 -1.54 5.51
C VAL A 103 8.11 -1.28 7.01
N GLY A 104 9.02 -0.46 7.56
CA GLY A 104 9.01 -0.11 8.98
C GLY A 104 7.72 0.59 9.40
N PHE A 105 7.29 1.62 8.66
CA PHE A 105 6.04 2.33 8.96
C PHE A 105 4.80 1.47 8.75
N TRP A 106 4.73 0.68 7.67
CA TRP A 106 3.58 -0.20 7.44
C TRP A 106 3.47 -1.29 8.50
N ALA A 107 4.59 -1.94 8.87
CA ALA A 107 4.59 -2.98 9.89
C ALA A 107 4.29 -2.44 11.30
N ALA A 108 4.83 -1.25 11.64
CA ALA A 108 4.67 -0.69 12.99
C ALA A 108 3.31 -0.01 13.19
N ARG A 109 2.77 0.67 12.18
CA ARG A 109 1.59 1.55 12.30
C ARG A 109 0.51 1.33 11.24
N GLY A 110 0.79 0.55 10.20
CA GLY A 110 -0.06 0.45 9.02
C GLY A 110 -0.11 1.73 8.17
N GLN A 111 0.70 2.74 8.48
CA GLN A 111 0.62 4.06 7.86
C GLN A 111 2.01 4.68 7.75
N THR A 112 2.33 5.30 6.61
CA THR A 112 3.47 6.22 6.49
C THR A 112 3.07 7.63 6.96
N PRO A 113 4.03 8.53 7.23
CA PRO A 113 3.74 9.94 7.53
C PRO A 113 2.82 10.61 6.51
N GLY A 114 3.04 10.41 5.19
CA GLY A 114 2.15 10.92 4.16
C GLY A 114 0.74 10.33 4.23
N MET A 115 0.63 9.04 4.54
CA MET A 115 -0.65 8.38 4.75
C MET A 115 -1.39 8.91 5.99
N MET A 116 -0.67 9.19 7.08
CA MET A 116 -1.25 9.75 8.31
C MET A 116 -1.92 11.09 8.05
N LEU A 117 -1.27 11.98 7.29
CA LEU A 117 -1.81 13.29 6.94
C LEU A 117 -3.11 13.21 6.13
N LEU A 118 -3.28 12.14 5.36
CA LEU A 118 -4.44 11.93 4.48
C LEU A 118 -5.45 10.91 5.04
N ARG A 119 -5.28 10.49 6.31
CA ARG A 119 -6.11 9.50 7.00
C ARG A 119 -6.18 8.16 6.26
N LEU A 120 -5.07 7.76 5.62
CA LEU A 120 -4.95 6.49 4.95
C LEU A 120 -4.30 5.45 5.87
N ARG A 121 -4.74 4.19 5.74
CA ARG A 121 -4.16 3.05 6.46
C ARG A 121 -4.09 1.82 5.57
N VAL A 122 -3.00 1.08 5.69
CA VAL A 122 -2.85 -0.24 5.09
C VAL A 122 -3.36 -1.29 6.07
N VAL A 123 -4.22 -2.16 5.61
CA VAL A 123 -4.80 -3.25 6.39
C VAL A 123 -4.79 -4.55 5.59
N ARG A 124 -4.92 -5.68 6.25
CA ARG A 124 -5.13 -6.98 5.61
C ARG A 124 -6.46 -6.98 4.85
N ALA A 125 -6.46 -7.52 3.63
CA ALA A 125 -7.65 -7.50 2.77
C ALA A 125 -8.74 -8.49 3.22
N ASP A 126 -8.36 -9.53 3.94
CA ASP A 126 -9.21 -10.59 4.44
C ASP A 126 -9.83 -10.28 5.81
N THR A 127 -9.07 -9.65 6.69
CA THR A 127 -9.45 -9.47 8.10
C THR A 127 -9.63 -8.01 8.54
N GLY A 128 -9.09 -7.05 7.77
CA GLY A 128 -9.03 -5.65 8.16
C GLY A 128 -8.04 -5.35 9.29
N GLN A 129 -7.30 -6.35 9.74
CA GLN A 129 -6.31 -6.20 10.81
C GLN A 129 -5.06 -5.46 10.31
N PRO A 130 -4.23 -4.92 11.21
CA PRO A 130 -2.93 -4.36 10.86
C PRO A 130 -2.08 -5.34 10.06
N VAL A 131 -1.26 -4.83 9.16
CA VAL A 131 -0.32 -5.65 8.38
C VAL A 131 0.88 -6.03 9.23
N ASP A 132 1.36 -7.25 9.07
CA ASP A 132 2.60 -7.71 9.66
C ASP A 132 3.83 -7.33 8.80
N ALA A 133 5.02 -7.56 9.33
CA ALA A 133 6.27 -7.24 8.63
C ALA A 133 6.43 -8.04 7.32
N SER A 134 5.94 -9.27 7.25
CA SER A 134 6.03 -10.10 6.05
C SER A 134 5.16 -9.55 4.93
N ALA A 135 3.91 -9.19 5.23
CA ALA A 135 3.02 -8.57 4.27
C ALA A 135 3.52 -7.18 3.84
N ALA A 136 4.08 -6.39 4.76
CA ALA A 136 4.69 -5.10 4.45
C ALA A 136 5.89 -5.26 3.50
N LEU A 137 6.74 -6.28 3.72
CA LEU A 137 7.88 -6.57 2.85
C LEU A 137 7.42 -7.02 1.45
N VAL A 138 6.49 -7.97 1.36
CA VAL A 138 5.93 -8.43 0.08
C VAL A 138 5.31 -7.26 -0.68
N ARG A 139 4.60 -6.37 0.02
CA ARG A 139 4.04 -5.14 -0.55
C ARG A 139 5.12 -4.21 -1.13
N PHE A 140 6.29 -4.16 -0.50
CA PHE A 140 7.40 -3.30 -0.92
C PHE A 140 8.12 -3.83 -2.17
N LEU A 141 8.14 -5.14 -2.43
CA LEU A 141 8.90 -5.75 -3.54
C LEU A 141 8.67 -5.08 -4.91
N PRO A 142 7.43 -4.80 -5.36
CA PRO A 142 7.23 -4.09 -6.62
C PRO A 142 7.80 -2.67 -6.64
N PHE A 143 7.85 -1.99 -5.49
CA PHE A 143 8.48 -0.66 -5.38
C PHE A 143 10.00 -0.72 -5.49
N ALA A 144 10.64 -1.78 -4.99
CA ALA A 144 12.06 -1.99 -5.14
C ALA A 144 12.50 -2.02 -6.63
N VAL A 145 11.63 -2.54 -7.50
CA VAL A 145 11.87 -2.60 -8.94
C VAL A 145 11.78 -1.21 -9.60
N ILE A 146 11.07 -0.25 -8.99
CA ILE A 146 10.92 1.11 -9.53
C ILE A 146 12.27 1.85 -9.62
N LEU A 147 13.25 1.48 -8.79
CA LEU A 147 14.60 2.04 -8.86
C LEU A 147 15.39 1.62 -10.10
N LEU A 148 14.92 0.61 -10.83
CA LEU A 148 15.55 0.16 -12.08
C LEU A 148 15.01 0.99 -13.26
N PRO A 149 15.89 1.59 -14.09
CA PRO A 149 15.47 2.32 -15.28
C PRO A 149 14.63 1.43 -16.21
N LEU A 150 13.68 2.00 -16.93
CA LEU A 150 12.76 1.35 -17.86
C LEU A 150 11.82 0.33 -17.20
N ILE A 151 12.36 -0.72 -16.55
CA ILE A 151 11.54 -1.73 -15.82
C ILE A 151 10.77 -1.05 -14.71
N GLY A 152 11.40 -0.12 -13.99
CA GLY A 152 10.78 0.68 -12.94
C GLY A 152 9.63 1.54 -13.45
N LEU A 153 9.78 2.19 -14.60
CA LEU A 153 8.69 2.95 -15.22
C LEU A 153 7.50 2.06 -15.56
N LEU A 154 7.75 0.89 -16.15
CA LEU A 154 6.70 -0.07 -16.47
C LEU A 154 6.00 -0.57 -15.19
N MET A 155 6.75 -0.84 -14.13
CA MET A 155 6.19 -1.26 -12.84
C MET A 155 5.36 -0.14 -12.19
N ALA A 156 5.83 1.11 -12.24
CA ALA A 156 5.08 2.26 -11.73
C ALA A 156 3.75 2.46 -12.48
N LEU A 157 3.78 2.35 -13.82
CA LEU A 157 2.57 2.40 -14.64
C LEU A 157 1.61 1.25 -14.31
N LEU A 158 2.12 0.03 -14.14
CA LEU A 158 1.32 -1.13 -13.80
C LEU A 158 0.64 -0.96 -12.43
N ILE A 159 1.37 -0.44 -11.43
CA ILE A 159 0.82 -0.11 -10.12
C ILE A 159 -0.25 0.97 -10.24
N ALA A 160 0.01 2.05 -10.99
CA ALA A 160 -0.90 3.17 -11.15
C ALA A 160 -2.21 2.73 -11.82
N VAL A 161 -2.11 2.06 -12.98
CA VAL A 161 -3.26 1.59 -13.75
C VAL A 161 -4.06 0.57 -12.94
N SER A 162 -3.41 -0.44 -12.35
CA SER A 162 -4.11 -1.45 -11.54
C SER A 162 -4.89 -0.82 -10.38
N THR A 163 -4.31 0.17 -9.69
CA THR A 163 -4.99 0.89 -8.60
C THR A 163 -6.16 1.74 -9.10
N ALA A 164 -6.01 2.39 -10.27
CA ALA A 164 -7.03 3.27 -10.81
C ALA A 164 -8.28 2.53 -11.26
N ILE A 165 -8.12 1.39 -11.94
CA ILE A 165 -9.22 0.63 -12.55
C ILE A 165 -9.88 -0.36 -11.60
N ASP A 166 -9.18 -0.81 -10.55
CA ASP A 166 -9.70 -1.82 -9.63
C ASP A 166 -10.87 -1.28 -8.78
N GLN A 167 -11.91 -2.10 -8.60
CA GLN A 167 -13.08 -1.73 -7.81
C GLN A 167 -12.74 -1.52 -6.33
N ARG A 168 -11.82 -2.32 -5.78
CA ARG A 168 -11.33 -2.23 -4.40
C ARG A 168 -10.14 -1.29 -4.26
N LYS A 169 -9.77 -0.62 -5.38
CA LYS A 169 -8.60 0.27 -5.48
C LYS A 169 -7.28 -0.42 -5.07
N GLN A 170 -7.15 -1.71 -5.37
CA GLN A 170 -5.95 -2.49 -5.12
C GLN A 170 -4.97 -2.38 -6.30
N GLY A 171 -3.77 -1.88 -6.01
CA GLY A 171 -2.65 -2.02 -6.93
C GLY A 171 -2.11 -3.46 -6.92
N ILE A 172 -1.27 -3.80 -7.90
CA ILE A 172 -0.64 -5.13 -7.97
C ILE A 172 0.12 -5.45 -6.67
N HIS A 173 0.81 -4.48 -6.09
CA HIS A 173 1.52 -4.61 -4.81
C HIS A 173 0.58 -4.90 -3.62
N ASP A 174 -0.63 -4.33 -3.64
CA ASP A 174 -1.67 -4.62 -2.64
C ASP A 174 -2.16 -6.07 -2.75
N ARG A 175 -2.38 -6.54 -3.99
CA ARG A 175 -2.87 -7.91 -4.25
C ARG A 175 -1.83 -8.96 -3.87
N LEU A 176 -0.57 -8.75 -4.23
CA LEU A 176 0.53 -9.65 -3.87
C LEU A 176 0.68 -9.82 -2.36
N ALA A 177 0.50 -8.74 -1.61
CA ALA A 177 0.61 -8.74 -0.15
C ALA A 177 -0.71 -9.05 0.58
N ASN A 178 -1.81 -9.30 -0.15
CA ASN A 178 -3.16 -9.45 0.41
C ASN A 178 -3.55 -8.28 1.34
N THR A 179 -3.35 -7.05 0.86
CA THR A 179 -3.60 -5.82 1.63
C THR A 179 -4.60 -4.90 0.93
N LEU A 180 -5.17 -3.98 1.69
CA LEU A 180 -6.00 -2.87 1.22
C LEU A 180 -5.48 -1.57 1.78
N VAL A 181 -5.66 -0.48 1.05
CA VAL A 181 -5.54 0.86 1.62
C VAL A 181 -6.93 1.41 1.83
N VAL A 182 -7.20 1.80 3.05
CA VAL A 182 -8.47 2.37 3.47
C VAL A 182 -8.28 3.79 3.95
N ARG A 183 -9.35 4.58 3.88
CA ARG A 183 -9.41 5.95 4.37
C ARG A 183 -10.53 6.04 5.41
N GLU A 184 -10.22 6.56 6.58
CA GLU A 184 -11.22 6.92 7.59
C GLU A 184 -12.00 8.17 7.12
N LEU A 185 -13.34 8.09 7.15
CA LEU A 185 -14.25 9.15 6.69
C LEU A 185 -14.54 10.15 7.80
#